data_81c1f5c919a45c7a9ac738db8080f63b
#
_entry.id   81c1f5c919a45c7a9ac738db8080f63b
#
_cell.length_a   1.000
_cell.length_b   1.000
_cell.length_c   1.000
_cell.angle_alpha   90.00
_cell.angle_beta   90.00
_cell.angle_gamma   90.00
#
_symmetry.space_group_name_H-M   'P 1'
#
loop_
_entity.id
_entity.type
_entity.pdbx_description
1 polymer ?
#
loop_
_entity_poly.entity_id
_entity_poly.type
_entity_poly.pdbx_seq_one_letter_code
_entity_poly.pdbx_strand_id
1 'polypeptide(L)'
;MKDSIIRESDISISTQLYDILRKTIIEKKWKENQKYYSVRQLSIRYNVNPNTVLKVIHILEDEGYLYSVKGKGCFIKKGYNNDISVRMTPILNTFKFGQFSKETEINLSNGAPPKEFFPIEDYNKLLNEILNDKKNINSLMGYQNIQGLESLREVLSDFTKKYGIISDKNNMILCSGTQMALQLISTSFGINPKKTIALSNPTYQNAIFILKNFCDIEYIDLQYDGWNMKEFENLLKNKKIDFVYIMTNFQNPTGISWSFVKKRHLLALAEKFDFYIIEDECFSDFFYYSQKTPHSLKALDKNDRVFFIKTFSKIVMPGISLALFIPPKKYIENLSLNKYFIETTTSGINQKFLEFFIKRGLLDKHLSNLRNVLKEKMDFTLNLLQNIKHIEVIFEPKGGFFIWLKLAHYIDSEKFYYKCKLRGLSILPSFVFSSTTKELKSRIRISIVSASMQEIKKGVEIIEDILNHCENLDM
;
A
#
# COMPACT_ATOMS: atom_id res chain seq x y z
N MET A 1 -31.96 -24.74 -7.57
CA MET A 1 -31.39 -24.91 -8.92
C MET A 1 -30.15 -25.79 -8.79
N LYS A 2 -29.95 -26.79 -9.69
CA LYS A 2 -28.72 -27.59 -9.69
C LYS A 2 -27.58 -26.67 -10.08
N ASP A 3 -26.62 -26.49 -9.16
CA ASP A 3 -25.38 -25.78 -9.42
C ASP A 3 -24.55 -26.60 -10.44
N SER A 4 -24.75 -26.37 -11.73
CA SER A 4 -24.10 -27.05 -12.86
C SER A 4 -23.26 -26.05 -13.67
N ILE A 5 -22.14 -26.50 -14.17
CA ILE A 5 -21.28 -25.70 -15.05
C ILE A 5 -21.89 -25.64 -16.43
N ILE A 6 -22.05 -24.44 -16.96
CA ILE A 6 -22.60 -24.15 -18.29
C ILE A 6 -21.40 -23.94 -19.23
N ARG A 7 -21.15 -24.90 -20.14
CA ARG A 7 -19.97 -24.87 -21.03
C ARG A 7 -20.07 -23.84 -22.15
N GLU A 8 -21.27 -23.49 -22.57
CA GLU A 8 -21.55 -22.50 -23.62
C GLU A 8 -21.69 -21.08 -23.05
N SER A 9 -21.31 -20.88 -21.78
CA SER A 9 -21.32 -19.57 -21.14
C SER A 9 -20.02 -18.83 -21.43
N ASP A 10 -20.12 -17.52 -21.60
CA ASP A 10 -18.96 -16.60 -21.69
C ASP A 10 -18.13 -16.55 -20.41
N ILE A 11 -18.65 -17.11 -19.31
CA ILE A 11 -17.96 -17.18 -18.02
C ILE A 11 -17.05 -18.41 -17.99
N SER A 12 -15.78 -18.21 -17.65
CA SER A 12 -14.80 -19.30 -17.57
C SER A 12 -15.26 -20.40 -16.62
N ILE A 13 -14.97 -21.66 -16.97
CA ILE A 13 -15.30 -22.83 -16.14
C ILE A 13 -14.70 -22.71 -14.73
N SER A 14 -13.53 -22.10 -14.58
CA SER A 14 -12.91 -21.87 -13.27
C SER A 14 -13.69 -20.87 -12.42
N THR A 15 -14.23 -19.81 -13.02
CA THR A 15 -15.06 -18.82 -12.32
C THR A 15 -16.37 -19.43 -11.86
N GLN A 16 -17.06 -20.16 -12.76
CA GLN A 16 -18.29 -20.84 -12.38
C GLN A 16 -18.10 -21.88 -11.27
N LEU A 17 -17.03 -22.68 -11.35
CA LEU A 17 -16.70 -23.67 -10.34
C LEU A 17 -16.38 -23.00 -8.99
N TYR A 18 -15.63 -21.90 -9.00
CA TYR A 18 -15.34 -21.12 -7.80
C TYR A 18 -16.62 -20.62 -7.11
N ASP A 19 -17.53 -19.99 -7.85
CA ASP A 19 -18.79 -19.46 -7.31
C ASP A 19 -19.63 -20.59 -6.72
N ILE A 20 -19.74 -21.74 -7.37
CA ILE A 20 -20.47 -22.92 -6.91
C ILE A 20 -19.86 -23.47 -5.61
N LEU A 21 -18.52 -23.67 -5.57
CA LEU A 21 -17.87 -24.26 -4.41
C LEU A 21 -17.91 -23.32 -3.20
N ARG A 22 -17.64 -22.02 -3.42
CA ARG A 22 -17.72 -20.99 -2.38
C ARG A 22 -19.12 -20.92 -1.78
N LYS A 23 -20.16 -20.85 -2.63
CA LYS A 23 -21.57 -20.87 -2.20
C LYS A 23 -21.88 -22.13 -1.38
N THR A 24 -21.45 -23.29 -1.87
CA THR A 24 -21.66 -24.57 -1.19
C THR A 24 -21.00 -24.61 0.20
N ILE A 25 -19.81 -23.99 0.36
CA ILE A 25 -19.13 -23.92 1.64
C ILE A 25 -19.87 -22.98 2.59
N ILE A 26 -20.35 -21.84 2.11
CA ILE A 26 -21.05 -20.83 2.94
C ILE A 26 -22.43 -21.30 3.36
N GLU A 27 -23.21 -21.90 2.46
CA GLU A 27 -24.59 -22.29 2.72
C GLU A 27 -24.73 -23.59 3.53
N LYS A 28 -23.79 -24.52 3.42
CA LYS A 28 -23.82 -25.77 4.18
C LYS A 28 -23.18 -25.58 5.54
N LYS A 29 -23.81 -26.13 6.58
CA LYS A 29 -23.25 -26.19 7.93
C LYS A 29 -22.17 -27.26 8.02
N TRP A 30 -20.95 -26.91 7.53
CA TRP A 30 -19.77 -27.75 7.68
C TRP A 30 -19.20 -27.66 9.10
N LYS A 31 -18.68 -28.78 9.60
CA LYS A 31 -17.95 -28.79 10.88
C LYS A 31 -16.49 -28.38 10.62
N GLU A 32 -15.88 -27.74 11.60
CA GLU A 32 -14.45 -27.46 11.60
C GLU A 32 -13.64 -28.75 11.42
N ASN A 33 -12.57 -28.67 10.63
CA ASN A 33 -11.71 -29.82 10.29
C ASN A 33 -12.45 -30.98 9.58
N GLN A 34 -13.68 -30.76 9.14
CA GLN A 34 -14.40 -31.75 8.33
C GLN A 34 -13.70 -31.88 6.98
N LYS A 35 -13.49 -33.12 6.55
CA LYS A 35 -12.89 -33.42 5.25
C LYS A 35 -13.77 -32.90 4.13
N TYR A 36 -13.20 -32.05 3.27
CA TYR A 36 -13.84 -31.52 2.07
C TYR A 36 -13.67 -32.49 0.91
N TYR A 37 -14.35 -32.22 -0.19
CA TYR A 37 -14.23 -33.03 -1.39
C TYR A 37 -12.79 -33.00 -1.96
N SER A 38 -12.30 -34.15 -2.42
CA SER A 38 -11.02 -34.23 -3.10
C SER A 38 -11.09 -33.63 -4.50
N VAL A 39 -9.94 -33.23 -5.06
CA VAL A 39 -9.80 -32.78 -6.45
C VAL A 39 -10.47 -33.72 -7.43
N ARG A 40 -10.24 -35.04 -7.24
CA ARG A 40 -10.81 -36.08 -8.10
C ARG A 40 -12.35 -36.13 -8.00
N GLN A 41 -12.90 -36.01 -6.79
CA GLN A 41 -14.36 -36.00 -6.59
C GLN A 41 -15.00 -34.77 -7.23
N LEU A 42 -14.40 -33.60 -7.08
CA LEU A 42 -14.88 -32.36 -7.70
C LEU A 42 -14.76 -32.37 -9.22
N SER A 43 -13.65 -32.90 -9.73
CA SER A 43 -13.40 -33.07 -11.17
C SER A 43 -14.49 -33.94 -11.82
N ILE A 44 -14.82 -35.09 -11.20
CA ILE A 44 -15.87 -35.98 -11.67
C ILE A 44 -17.26 -35.34 -11.52
N ARG A 45 -17.54 -34.74 -10.35
CA ARG A 45 -18.87 -34.17 -10.03
C ARG A 45 -19.26 -33.04 -10.99
N TYR A 46 -18.32 -32.17 -11.36
CA TYR A 46 -18.57 -31.00 -12.21
C TYR A 46 -18.07 -31.20 -13.64
N ASN A 47 -17.50 -32.36 -13.96
CA ASN A 47 -16.88 -32.70 -15.24
C ASN A 47 -15.87 -31.64 -15.69
N VAL A 48 -14.92 -31.28 -14.80
CA VAL A 48 -13.90 -30.24 -14.99
C VAL A 48 -12.50 -30.85 -14.85
N ASN A 49 -11.55 -30.28 -15.62
CA ASN A 49 -10.15 -30.70 -15.56
C ASN A 49 -9.59 -30.59 -14.12
N PRO A 50 -8.87 -31.61 -13.61
CA PRO A 50 -8.27 -31.58 -12.28
C PRO A 50 -7.42 -30.34 -11.99
N ASN A 51 -6.70 -29.81 -12.99
CA ASN A 51 -5.88 -28.59 -12.83
C ASN A 51 -6.75 -27.35 -12.58
N THR A 52 -7.92 -27.26 -13.21
CA THR A 52 -8.89 -26.20 -12.95
C THR A 52 -9.46 -26.30 -11.53
N VAL A 53 -9.76 -27.53 -11.08
CA VAL A 53 -10.21 -27.76 -9.70
C VAL A 53 -9.13 -27.39 -8.70
N LEU A 54 -7.87 -27.79 -8.93
CA LEU A 54 -6.74 -27.41 -8.08
C LEU A 54 -6.58 -25.90 -7.97
N LYS A 55 -6.67 -25.17 -9.09
CA LYS A 55 -6.62 -23.71 -9.11
C LYS A 55 -7.69 -23.09 -8.22
N VAL A 56 -8.92 -23.60 -8.30
CA VAL A 56 -10.05 -23.12 -7.48
C VAL A 56 -9.87 -23.49 -6.01
N ILE A 57 -9.41 -24.70 -5.69
CA ILE A 57 -9.12 -25.09 -4.31
C ILE A 57 -8.06 -24.20 -3.69
N HIS A 58 -6.97 -23.90 -4.40
CA HIS A 58 -5.92 -23.01 -3.90
C HIS A 58 -6.47 -21.60 -3.62
N ILE A 59 -7.39 -21.09 -4.44
CA ILE A 59 -8.04 -19.81 -4.16
C ILE A 59 -8.89 -19.89 -2.89
N LEU A 60 -9.68 -20.96 -2.71
CA LEU A 60 -10.47 -21.16 -1.50
C LEU A 60 -9.62 -21.41 -0.24
N GLU A 61 -8.40 -21.95 -0.40
CA GLU A 61 -7.41 -22.06 0.68
C GLU A 61 -6.82 -20.69 1.03
N ASP A 62 -6.44 -19.92 0.03
CA ASP A 62 -5.97 -18.54 0.20
C ASP A 62 -7.02 -17.67 0.88
N GLU A 63 -8.30 -17.89 0.58
CA GLU A 63 -9.44 -17.22 1.22
C GLU A 63 -9.75 -17.72 2.64
N GLY A 64 -9.08 -18.78 3.07
CA GLY A 64 -9.25 -19.32 4.40
C GLY A 64 -10.51 -20.15 4.59
N TYR A 65 -11.19 -20.58 3.51
CA TYR A 65 -12.30 -21.54 3.59
C TYR A 65 -11.82 -22.98 3.79
N LEU A 66 -10.68 -23.31 3.20
CA LEU A 66 -10.12 -24.64 3.18
C LEU A 66 -8.64 -24.63 3.64
N TYR A 67 -8.13 -25.80 3.95
CA TYR A 67 -6.70 -26.05 4.07
C TYR A 67 -6.37 -27.47 3.63
N SER A 68 -5.23 -27.67 2.98
CA SER A 68 -4.78 -28.99 2.52
C SER A 68 -3.72 -29.58 3.45
N VAL A 69 -3.82 -30.87 3.69
CA VAL A 69 -2.80 -31.66 4.40
C VAL A 69 -2.25 -32.69 3.42
N LYS A 70 -0.92 -32.63 3.20
CA LYS A 70 -0.22 -33.53 2.27
C LYS A 70 -0.56 -35.00 2.57
N GLY A 71 -1.05 -35.71 1.56
CA GLY A 71 -1.45 -37.12 1.67
C GLY A 71 -2.80 -37.39 2.36
N LYS A 72 -3.44 -36.39 2.98
CA LYS A 72 -4.72 -36.58 3.70
C LYS A 72 -5.91 -35.90 3.01
N GLY A 73 -5.67 -34.89 2.17
CA GLY A 73 -6.68 -34.18 1.40
C GLY A 73 -6.98 -32.80 1.91
N CYS A 74 -8.13 -32.25 1.52
CA CYS A 74 -8.59 -30.90 1.81
C CYS A 74 -9.63 -30.90 2.92
N PHE A 75 -9.61 -29.90 3.81
CA PHE A 75 -10.44 -29.80 5.01
C PHE A 75 -11.02 -28.40 5.17
N ILE A 76 -12.18 -28.30 5.83
CA ILE A 76 -12.80 -27.02 6.19
C ILE A 76 -12.01 -26.35 7.32
N LYS A 77 -11.67 -25.08 7.15
CA LYS A 77 -10.91 -24.29 8.14
C LYS A 77 -11.88 -23.65 9.15
N LYS A 78 -11.43 -23.52 10.41
CA LYS A 78 -12.19 -22.84 11.48
C LYS A 78 -12.37 -21.36 11.18
N GLY A 79 -13.54 -20.81 11.44
CA GLY A 79 -13.78 -19.36 11.44
C GLY A 79 -13.98 -18.76 10.05
N TYR A 80 -14.29 -19.54 9.01
CA TYR A 80 -14.64 -19.00 7.69
C TYR A 80 -15.91 -18.11 7.70
N ASN A 81 -16.68 -18.12 8.80
CA ASN A 81 -17.89 -17.34 8.98
C ASN A 81 -17.57 -15.93 9.52
N ASN A 82 -17.52 -14.94 8.64
CA ASN A 82 -17.63 -13.49 8.93
C ASN A 82 -16.49 -12.78 9.69
N ASP A 83 -15.40 -13.41 10.05
CA ASP A 83 -14.27 -12.68 10.64
C ASP A 83 -13.51 -11.94 9.54
N ILE A 84 -13.57 -10.59 9.59
CA ILE A 84 -12.85 -9.69 8.65
C ILE A 84 -11.35 -10.00 8.63
N SER A 85 -10.78 -10.42 9.76
CA SER A 85 -9.35 -10.76 9.85
C SER A 85 -9.00 -12.00 9.03
N VAL A 86 -9.90 -13.00 8.96
CA VAL A 86 -9.73 -14.21 8.15
C VAL A 86 -9.89 -13.89 6.66
N ARG A 87 -10.82 -12.99 6.29
CA ARG A 87 -11.00 -12.53 4.90
C ARG A 87 -9.85 -11.68 4.40
N MET A 88 -9.28 -10.85 5.26
CA MET A 88 -8.16 -9.97 4.90
C MET A 88 -6.83 -10.71 4.78
N THR A 89 -6.64 -11.83 5.50
CA THR A 89 -5.38 -12.56 5.50
C THR A 89 -4.93 -13.02 4.10
N PRO A 90 -5.78 -13.59 3.24
CA PRO A 90 -5.40 -13.95 1.88
C PRO A 90 -5.04 -12.74 1.00
N ILE A 91 -5.80 -11.66 1.14
CA ILE A 91 -5.56 -10.43 0.37
C ILE A 91 -4.30 -9.73 0.87
N LEU A 92 -4.08 -9.71 2.17
CA LEU A 92 -2.84 -9.23 2.77
C LEU A 92 -1.65 -10.12 2.40
N ASN A 93 -1.84 -11.42 2.28
CA ASN A 93 -0.83 -12.33 1.78
C ASN A 93 -0.55 -12.06 0.29
N THR A 94 -1.57 -11.86 -0.53
CA THR A 94 -1.38 -11.44 -1.94
C THR A 94 -0.65 -10.09 -2.01
N PHE A 95 -0.91 -9.18 -1.09
CA PHE A 95 -0.19 -7.91 -0.99
C PHE A 95 1.24 -8.07 -0.45
N LYS A 96 1.44 -8.86 0.60
CA LYS A 96 2.77 -9.18 1.15
C LYS A 96 3.62 -9.97 0.17
N PHE A 97 3.02 -10.93 -0.52
CA PHE A 97 3.66 -11.81 -1.50
C PHE A 97 3.40 -11.38 -2.94
N GLY A 98 2.73 -10.28 -3.18
CA GLY A 98 2.62 -9.66 -4.50
C GLY A 98 3.98 -9.23 -5.07
N GLN A 99 4.99 -9.15 -4.20
CA GLN A 99 6.41 -9.09 -4.59
C GLN A 99 6.92 -10.45 -5.14
N PHE A 100 6.20 -11.52 -4.90
CA PHE A 100 6.49 -12.91 -5.29
C PHE A 100 5.32 -13.50 -6.09
N SER A 101 4.64 -12.66 -6.91
CA SER A 101 3.64 -13.17 -7.85
C SER A 101 4.27 -14.27 -8.69
N LYS A 102 3.54 -15.37 -8.88
CA LYS A 102 3.95 -16.41 -9.81
C LYS A 102 4.17 -15.76 -11.17
N GLU A 103 5.20 -16.15 -11.89
CA GLU A 103 5.59 -15.61 -13.22
C GLU A 103 4.44 -15.59 -14.26
N THR A 104 3.32 -16.23 -13.96
CA THR A 104 2.13 -16.36 -14.82
C THR A 104 1.02 -15.35 -14.50
N GLU A 105 1.16 -14.50 -13.49
CA GLU A 105 0.10 -13.56 -13.07
C GLU A 105 0.45 -12.11 -13.42
N ILE A 106 -0.47 -11.43 -14.08
CA ILE A 106 -0.41 -9.98 -14.31
C ILE A 106 -0.63 -9.27 -12.98
N ASN A 107 0.37 -8.51 -12.53
CA ASN A 107 0.32 -7.87 -11.22
C ASN A 107 0.05 -6.36 -11.30
N LEU A 108 -1.21 -5.97 -11.16
CA LEU A 108 -1.64 -4.58 -11.00
C LEU A 108 -1.96 -4.22 -9.53
N SER A 109 -1.49 -5.01 -8.56
CA SER A 109 -1.71 -4.77 -7.13
C SER A 109 -0.48 -4.22 -6.39
N ASN A 110 0.73 -4.46 -6.89
CA ASN A 110 1.98 -4.13 -6.21
C ASN A 110 2.25 -2.61 -6.21
N GLY A 111 2.72 -2.08 -5.09
CA GLY A 111 3.12 -0.67 -4.94
C GLY A 111 4.64 -0.48 -4.80
N ALA A 112 5.44 -1.39 -5.32
CA ALA A 112 6.90 -1.26 -5.35
C ALA A 112 7.42 -1.25 -6.79
N PRO A 113 8.45 -0.45 -7.12
CA PRO A 113 9.09 -0.51 -8.43
C PRO A 113 9.57 -1.92 -8.73
N PRO A 114 9.47 -2.40 -9.98
CA PRO A 114 9.98 -3.69 -10.38
C PRO A 114 11.52 -3.67 -10.39
N LYS A 115 12.12 -4.85 -10.33
CA LYS A 115 13.58 -5.01 -10.23
C LYS A 115 14.36 -4.38 -11.39
N GLU A 116 13.74 -4.25 -12.57
CA GLU A 116 14.32 -3.64 -13.77
C GLU A 116 14.66 -2.15 -13.56
N PHE A 117 13.99 -1.50 -12.61
CA PHE A 117 14.25 -0.09 -12.25
C PHE A 117 15.19 0.07 -11.06
N PHE A 118 15.71 -1.03 -10.50
CA PHE A 118 16.68 -0.90 -9.40
C PHE A 118 18.02 -0.41 -9.97
N PRO A 119 18.69 0.54 -9.32
CA PRO A 119 19.97 1.07 -9.79
C PRO A 119 21.14 0.11 -9.48
N ILE A 120 21.08 -1.11 -10.03
CA ILE A 120 21.99 -2.21 -9.66
C ILE A 120 23.44 -1.90 -10.00
N GLU A 121 23.70 -1.27 -11.16
CA GLU A 121 25.06 -0.92 -11.58
C GLU A 121 25.66 0.12 -10.64
N ASP A 122 24.91 1.20 -10.35
CA ASP A 122 25.34 2.23 -9.41
C ASP A 122 25.49 1.65 -8.00
N TYR A 123 24.56 0.75 -7.60
CA TYR A 123 24.63 0.06 -6.31
C TYR A 123 25.92 -0.76 -6.17
N ASN A 124 26.24 -1.59 -7.16
CA ASN A 124 27.46 -2.39 -7.18
C ASN A 124 28.72 -1.55 -7.13
N LYS A 125 28.77 -0.48 -7.92
CA LYS A 125 29.91 0.45 -7.96
C LYS A 125 30.13 1.13 -6.61
N LEU A 126 29.07 1.69 -6.02
CA LEU A 126 29.15 2.38 -4.75
C LEU A 126 29.41 1.41 -3.58
N LEU A 127 28.82 0.21 -3.62
CA LEU A 127 29.06 -0.80 -2.61
C LEU A 127 30.53 -1.25 -2.60
N ASN A 128 31.14 -1.50 -3.77
CA ASN A 128 32.54 -1.85 -3.88
C ASN A 128 33.45 -0.74 -3.31
N GLU A 129 33.14 0.52 -3.56
CA GLU A 129 33.88 1.64 -2.98
C GLU A 129 33.75 1.66 -1.45
N ILE A 130 32.54 1.49 -0.91
CA ILE A 130 32.29 1.44 0.54
C ILE A 130 33.04 0.29 1.21
N LEU A 131 33.02 -0.90 0.61
CA LEU A 131 33.68 -2.08 1.16
C LEU A 131 35.21 -2.01 1.09
N ASN A 132 35.76 -1.30 0.12
CA ASN A 132 37.20 -1.10 -0.03
C ASN A 132 37.73 0.07 0.83
N ASP A 133 36.88 0.85 1.46
CA ASP A 133 37.29 1.89 2.41
C ASP A 133 37.71 1.26 3.77
N LYS A 134 38.94 0.76 3.83
CA LYS A 134 39.51 0.08 5.00
C LYS A 134 39.48 0.92 6.30
N LYS A 135 39.41 2.25 6.19
CA LYS A 135 39.36 3.14 7.36
C LYS A 135 38.00 3.19 8.01
N ASN A 136 36.93 3.15 7.20
CA ASN A 136 35.56 3.41 7.69
C ASN A 136 34.68 2.16 7.71
N ILE A 137 35.06 1.08 6.97
CA ILE A 137 34.19 -0.10 6.84
C ILE A 137 33.83 -0.74 8.20
N ASN A 138 34.78 -0.83 9.14
CA ASN A 138 34.51 -1.41 10.44
C ASN A 138 33.46 -0.63 11.24
N SER A 139 33.46 0.70 11.14
CA SER A 139 32.47 1.54 11.80
C SER A 139 31.09 1.39 11.15
N LEU A 140 31.02 1.19 9.82
CA LEU A 140 29.77 0.95 9.10
C LEU A 140 29.15 -0.43 9.38
N MET A 141 29.99 -1.42 9.72
CA MET A 141 29.57 -2.77 10.11
C MET A 141 29.14 -2.86 11.58
N GLY A 142 29.57 -1.91 12.41
CA GLY A 142 29.25 -1.85 13.84
C GLY A 142 27.89 -1.20 14.12
N TYR A 143 27.60 -1.01 15.40
CA TYR A 143 26.43 -0.26 15.86
C TYR A 143 26.54 1.20 15.42
N GLN A 144 25.47 1.71 14.81
CA GLN A 144 25.39 3.09 14.36
C GLN A 144 24.87 4.01 15.47
N ASN A 145 25.08 5.31 15.30
CA ASN A 145 24.40 6.31 16.12
C ASN A 145 22.87 6.07 16.07
N ILE A 146 22.20 6.26 17.20
CA ILE A 146 20.75 6.03 17.34
C ILE A 146 19.95 6.79 16.29
N GLN A 147 20.34 8.01 15.98
CA GLN A 147 19.72 8.83 14.93
C GLN A 147 20.15 8.43 13.51
N GLY A 148 21.13 7.55 13.36
CA GLY A 148 21.77 7.18 12.09
C GLY A 148 23.02 8.00 11.77
N LEU A 149 23.68 7.70 10.64
CA LEU A 149 24.92 8.35 10.22
C LEU A 149 24.76 9.87 10.13
N GLU A 150 25.60 10.60 10.84
CA GLU A 150 25.59 12.08 10.83
C GLU A 150 25.85 12.63 9.42
N SER A 151 26.80 12.04 8.69
CA SER A 151 27.12 12.46 7.31
C SER A 151 25.95 12.31 6.34
N LEU A 152 25.13 11.27 6.52
CA LEU A 152 23.88 11.12 5.74
C LEU A 152 22.82 12.14 6.16
N ARG A 153 22.64 12.36 7.47
CA ARG A 153 21.66 13.35 7.97
C ARG A 153 21.99 14.79 7.48
N GLU A 154 23.29 15.11 7.35
CA GLU A 154 23.75 16.36 6.76
C GLU A 154 23.34 16.47 5.28
N VAL A 155 23.56 15.42 4.47
CA VAL A 155 23.10 15.36 3.07
C VAL A 155 21.58 15.46 2.98
N LEU A 156 20.86 14.81 3.89
CA LEU A 156 19.40 14.83 3.91
C LEU A 156 18.85 16.20 4.32
N SER A 157 19.57 16.99 5.09
CA SER A 157 19.21 18.39 5.38
C SER A 157 19.14 19.23 4.11
N ASP A 158 20.07 19.04 3.16
CA ASP A 158 20.01 19.69 1.85
C ASP A 158 18.95 19.05 0.94
N PHE A 159 18.87 17.74 0.92
CA PHE A 159 17.91 17.00 0.11
C PHE A 159 16.45 17.38 0.40
N THR A 160 16.10 17.66 1.66
CA THR A 160 14.72 18.01 2.06
C THR A 160 14.30 19.40 1.58
N LYS A 161 15.24 20.28 1.22
CA LYS A 161 14.93 21.61 0.69
C LYS A 161 14.08 21.57 -0.58
N LYS A 162 14.20 20.50 -1.40
CA LYS A 162 13.35 20.32 -2.58
C LYS A 162 11.85 20.14 -2.26
N TYR A 163 11.51 19.69 -1.05
CA TYR A 163 10.14 19.61 -0.56
C TYR A 163 9.69 20.86 0.19
N GLY A 164 10.56 21.89 0.26
CA GLY A 164 10.36 23.11 1.02
C GLY A 164 10.68 22.97 2.51
N ILE A 165 11.27 21.86 2.95
CA ILE A 165 11.58 21.62 4.35
C ILE A 165 13.00 22.12 4.67
N ILE A 166 13.12 22.94 5.70
CA ILE A 166 14.38 23.37 6.29
C ILE A 166 14.49 22.70 7.65
N SER A 167 15.38 21.75 7.80
CA SER A 167 15.58 21.00 9.06
C SER A 167 17.07 20.81 9.32
N ASP A 168 17.44 20.96 10.60
CA ASP A 168 18.79 20.65 11.06
C ASP A 168 19.02 19.12 11.13
N LYS A 169 20.24 18.67 10.83
CA LYS A 169 20.64 17.26 10.89
C LYS A 169 20.40 16.61 12.26
N ASN A 170 20.45 17.41 13.34
CA ASN A 170 20.21 16.92 14.70
C ASN A 170 18.73 16.70 15.00
N ASN A 171 17.82 17.21 14.16
CA ASN A 171 16.39 16.95 14.26
C ASN A 171 15.92 15.87 13.26
N MET A 172 16.79 14.93 12.92
CA MET A 172 16.52 13.86 11.97
C MET A 172 16.84 12.50 12.59
N ILE A 173 16.01 11.52 12.31
CA ILE A 173 16.20 10.11 12.69
C ILE A 173 16.10 9.27 11.42
N LEU A 174 17.02 8.32 11.23
CA LEU A 174 16.94 7.31 10.19
C LEU A 174 16.31 6.04 10.76
N CYS A 175 15.31 5.49 10.05
CA CYS A 175 14.58 4.29 10.44
C CYS A 175 14.61 3.26 9.30
N SER A 176 14.34 1.99 9.63
CA SER A 176 14.20 0.90 8.65
C SER A 176 12.84 0.96 7.93
N GLY A 177 12.50 2.13 7.35
CA GLY A 177 11.29 2.37 6.58
C GLY A 177 10.15 3.04 7.36
N THR A 178 9.08 3.39 6.64
CA THR A 178 7.90 4.09 7.18
C THR A 178 7.23 3.34 8.34
N GLN A 179 7.10 2.01 8.22
CA GLN A 179 6.44 1.20 9.26
C GLN A 179 7.14 1.30 10.60
N MET A 180 8.49 1.33 10.59
CA MET A 180 9.28 1.53 11.80
C MET A 180 9.04 2.92 12.40
N ALA A 181 8.99 3.97 11.59
CA ALA A 181 8.70 5.32 12.08
C ALA A 181 7.27 5.42 12.68
N LEU A 182 6.27 4.79 12.06
CA LEU A 182 4.90 4.71 12.60
C LEU A 182 4.85 3.93 13.91
N GLN A 183 5.55 2.79 13.98
CA GLN A 183 5.65 1.99 15.20
C GLN A 183 6.30 2.81 16.34
N LEU A 184 7.36 3.55 16.03
CA LEU A 184 8.06 4.39 16.97
C LEU A 184 7.15 5.50 17.56
N ILE A 185 6.38 6.19 16.70
CA ILE A 185 5.39 7.17 17.15
C ILE A 185 4.34 6.47 18.04
N SER A 186 3.80 5.36 17.58
CA SER A 186 2.72 4.63 18.26
C SER A 186 3.14 4.17 19.66
N THR A 187 4.31 3.58 19.80
CA THR A 187 4.85 3.12 21.10
C THR A 187 5.22 4.28 22.03
N SER A 188 5.63 5.43 21.46
CA SER A 188 6.00 6.59 22.27
C SER A 188 4.81 7.35 22.84
N PHE A 189 3.66 7.33 22.16
CA PHE A 189 2.52 8.20 22.50
C PHE A 189 1.19 7.48 22.72
N GLY A 190 1.05 6.21 22.30
CA GLY A 190 -0.25 5.55 22.18
C GLY A 190 -0.72 4.71 23.36
N ILE A 191 0.11 4.52 24.42
CA ILE A 191 -0.13 3.38 25.32
C ILE A 191 -1.09 3.71 26.48
N ASN A 192 -0.99 4.89 27.14
CA ASN A 192 -1.89 5.17 28.25
C ASN A 192 -1.89 6.67 28.63
N PRO A 193 -3.03 7.38 28.62
CA PRO A 193 -4.34 6.95 28.10
C PRO A 193 -4.29 6.73 26.59
N LYS A 194 -5.14 5.82 26.10
CA LYS A 194 -5.23 5.51 24.67
C LYS A 194 -5.58 6.76 23.88
N LYS A 195 -4.77 7.08 22.87
CA LYS A 195 -4.91 8.27 22.04
C LYS A 195 -5.93 8.04 20.92
N THR A 196 -6.51 9.12 20.43
CA THR A 196 -7.38 9.08 19.24
C THR A 196 -6.64 9.64 18.03
N ILE A 197 -6.68 8.92 16.91
CA ILE A 197 -6.06 9.32 15.66
C ILE A 197 -7.11 9.38 14.53
N ALA A 198 -7.09 10.47 13.77
CA ALA A 198 -7.92 10.60 12.58
C ALA A 198 -7.14 10.14 11.33
N LEU A 199 -7.78 9.33 10.49
CA LEU A 199 -7.25 8.79 9.23
C LEU A 199 -8.17 9.14 8.07
N SER A 200 -7.58 9.27 6.86
CA SER A 200 -8.39 9.30 5.64
C SER A 200 -9.13 7.99 5.42
N ASN A 201 -10.32 8.06 4.85
CA ASN A 201 -11.06 6.91 4.37
C ASN A 201 -11.28 7.04 2.84
N PRO A 202 -10.58 6.27 2.01
CA PRO A 202 -9.60 5.23 2.32
C PRO A 202 -8.18 5.76 2.63
N THR A 203 -7.30 4.89 3.17
CA THR A 203 -5.88 5.20 3.44
C THR A 203 -4.98 3.96 3.35
N TYR A 204 -3.68 4.15 3.56
CA TYR A 204 -2.67 3.09 3.55
C TYR A 204 -2.92 2.03 4.63
N GLN A 205 -3.14 0.79 4.20
CA GLN A 205 -3.57 -0.30 5.08
C GLN A 205 -2.59 -0.64 6.20
N ASN A 206 -1.26 -0.56 5.95
CA ASN A 206 -0.30 -0.88 7.01
C ASN A 206 -0.30 0.18 8.12
N ALA A 207 -0.62 1.45 7.80
CA ALA A 207 -0.82 2.47 8.81
C ALA A 207 -2.04 2.12 9.68
N ILE A 208 -3.16 1.70 9.08
CA ILE A 208 -4.34 1.24 9.83
C ILE A 208 -3.96 0.11 10.80
N PHE A 209 -3.21 -0.91 10.32
CA PHE A 209 -2.82 -2.06 11.15
C PHE A 209 -1.90 -1.70 12.31
N ILE A 210 -0.95 -0.80 12.07
CA ILE A 210 -0.03 -0.37 13.13
C ILE A 210 -0.78 0.48 14.15
N LEU A 211 -1.49 1.51 13.67
CA LEU A 211 -2.08 2.53 14.54
C LEU A 211 -3.25 2.00 15.38
N LYS A 212 -4.08 1.08 14.84
CA LYS A 212 -5.21 0.51 15.60
C LYS A 212 -4.80 -0.26 16.87
N ASN A 213 -3.56 -0.70 16.97
CA ASN A 213 -3.08 -1.40 18.16
C ASN A 213 -2.80 -0.45 19.32
N PHE A 214 -2.62 0.85 19.04
CA PHE A 214 -2.20 1.87 20.01
C PHE A 214 -3.19 3.02 20.15
N CYS A 215 -4.03 3.24 19.13
CA CYS A 215 -4.95 4.37 19.07
C CYS A 215 -6.37 3.91 18.76
N ASP A 216 -7.36 4.69 19.22
CA ASP A 216 -8.69 4.65 18.66
C ASP A 216 -8.72 5.42 17.34
N ILE A 217 -9.37 4.85 16.32
CA ILE A 217 -9.34 5.42 14.97
C ILE A 217 -10.65 6.10 14.66
N GLU A 218 -10.57 7.34 14.18
CA GLU A 218 -11.64 8.08 13.51
C GLU A 218 -11.34 8.18 12.02
N TYR A 219 -12.34 7.94 11.19
CA TYR A 219 -12.19 7.99 9.75
C TYR A 219 -12.85 9.23 9.18
N ILE A 220 -12.13 9.93 8.31
CA ILE A 220 -12.59 11.13 7.61
C ILE A 220 -12.63 10.85 6.11
N ASP A 221 -13.77 11.07 5.49
CA ASP A 221 -13.94 10.82 4.06
C ASP A 221 -13.10 11.77 3.22
N LEU A 222 -12.50 11.17 2.18
CA LEU A 222 -11.57 11.84 1.30
C LEU A 222 -12.31 12.40 0.10
N GLN A 223 -12.14 13.72 -0.15
CA GLN A 223 -12.59 14.42 -1.34
C GLN A 223 -11.45 14.49 -2.37
N TYR A 224 -11.73 15.07 -3.55
CA TYR A 224 -10.78 15.17 -4.65
C TYR A 224 -9.47 15.94 -4.34
N ASP A 225 -9.46 16.79 -3.30
CA ASP A 225 -8.32 17.63 -2.93
C ASP A 225 -7.98 17.62 -1.43
N GLY A 226 -8.37 16.56 -0.72
CA GLY A 226 -8.16 16.38 0.72
C GLY A 226 -9.47 16.09 1.47
N TRP A 227 -9.51 16.30 2.77
CA TRP A 227 -10.68 16.05 3.59
C TRP A 227 -11.80 17.08 3.41
N ASN A 228 -13.03 16.71 3.81
CA ASN A 228 -14.08 17.69 4.10
C ASN A 228 -13.73 18.42 5.41
N MET A 229 -13.12 19.60 5.27
CA MET A 229 -12.59 20.35 6.41
C MET A 229 -13.67 20.85 7.39
N LYS A 230 -14.90 21.07 6.91
CA LYS A 230 -16.03 21.45 7.78
C LYS A 230 -16.48 20.29 8.66
N GLU A 231 -16.54 19.10 8.09
CA GLU A 231 -16.87 17.87 8.82
C GLU A 231 -15.78 17.56 9.87
N PHE A 232 -14.52 17.66 9.48
CA PHE A 232 -13.41 17.46 10.40
C PHE A 232 -13.40 18.49 11.55
N GLU A 233 -13.65 19.78 11.26
CA GLU A 233 -13.75 20.79 12.31
C GLU A 233 -14.93 20.52 13.26
N ASN A 234 -16.06 20.05 12.75
CA ASN A 234 -17.19 19.65 13.60
C ASN A 234 -16.86 18.44 14.48
N LEU A 235 -16.11 17.46 13.96
CA LEU A 235 -15.61 16.35 14.77
C LEU A 235 -14.72 16.85 15.91
N LEU A 236 -13.78 17.74 15.62
CA LEU A 236 -12.85 18.32 16.60
C LEU A 236 -13.53 19.09 17.73
N LYS A 237 -14.72 19.70 17.49
CA LYS A 237 -15.52 20.36 18.53
C LYS A 237 -16.15 19.36 19.51
N ASN A 238 -16.40 18.14 19.07
CA ASN A 238 -17.15 17.14 19.84
C ASN A 238 -16.27 16.01 20.38
N LYS A 239 -15.08 15.81 19.79
CA LYS A 239 -14.17 14.73 20.15
C LYS A 239 -12.73 15.20 20.13
N LYS A 240 -11.98 14.81 21.17
CA LYS A 240 -10.54 15.07 21.19
C LYS A 240 -9.86 14.14 20.21
N ILE A 241 -9.11 14.72 19.26
CA ILE A 241 -8.18 14.03 18.38
C ILE A 241 -6.76 14.39 18.84
N ASP A 242 -5.91 13.42 19.05
CA ASP A 242 -4.52 13.64 19.45
C ASP A 242 -3.58 13.67 18.25
N PHE A 243 -3.88 12.86 17.24
CA PHE A 243 -3.08 12.73 16.02
C PHE A 243 -3.95 12.69 14.76
N VAL A 244 -3.35 13.10 13.66
CA VAL A 244 -3.87 12.92 12.30
C VAL A 244 -2.79 12.20 11.50
N TYR A 245 -3.13 11.12 10.77
CA TYR A 245 -2.23 10.49 9.81
C TYR A 245 -2.73 10.76 8.39
N ILE A 246 -1.87 11.29 7.55
CA ILE A 246 -2.19 11.64 6.17
C ILE A 246 -1.02 11.39 5.22
N MET A 247 -1.37 11.15 3.94
CA MET A 247 -0.49 11.21 2.79
C MET A 247 -0.94 12.37 1.93
N THR A 248 -0.18 13.47 1.92
CA THR A 248 -0.64 14.72 1.29
C THR A 248 -0.37 14.79 -0.21
N ASN A 249 0.51 13.95 -0.75
CA ASN A 249 0.87 13.91 -2.17
C ASN A 249 0.75 12.49 -2.72
N PHE A 250 -0.03 12.33 -3.80
CA PHE A 250 -0.22 11.06 -4.52
C PHE A 250 -0.58 9.88 -3.60
N GLN A 251 -1.59 10.09 -2.77
CA GLN A 251 -2.00 9.19 -1.70
C GLN A 251 -2.26 7.75 -2.17
N ASN A 252 -1.85 6.78 -1.38
CA ASN A 252 -2.27 5.39 -1.51
C ASN A 252 -3.57 5.16 -0.70
N PRO A 253 -4.69 4.75 -1.34
CA PRO A 253 -4.81 4.15 -2.68
C PRO A 253 -5.27 5.09 -3.80
N THR A 254 -5.66 6.32 -3.52
CA THR A 254 -6.49 7.15 -4.42
C THR A 254 -5.70 7.91 -5.49
N GLY A 255 -4.40 8.11 -5.30
CA GLY A 255 -3.58 8.94 -6.19
C GLY A 255 -3.79 10.45 -6.01
N ILE A 256 -4.68 10.89 -5.11
CA ILE A 256 -4.93 12.32 -4.92
C ILE A 256 -3.79 13.06 -4.24
N SER A 257 -3.74 14.36 -4.47
CA SER A 257 -2.89 15.30 -3.73
C SER A 257 -3.75 16.38 -3.07
N TRP A 258 -3.41 16.74 -1.83
CA TRP A 258 -4.11 17.77 -1.10
C TRP A 258 -3.85 19.15 -1.69
N SER A 259 -4.88 19.98 -1.75
CA SER A 259 -4.73 21.38 -2.13
C SER A 259 -3.94 22.16 -1.06
N PHE A 260 -3.22 23.18 -1.51
CA PHE A 260 -2.47 24.06 -0.63
C PHE A 260 -3.36 24.71 0.45
N VAL A 261 -4.57 25.07 0.07
CA VAL A 261 -5.56 25.67 0.98
C VAL A 261 -5.92 24.71 2.11
N LYS A 262 -6.21 23.44 1.79
CA LYS A 262 -6.55 22.41 2.79
C LYS A 262 -5.36 22.02 3.67
N LYS A 263 -4.14 21.99 3.12
CA LYS A 263 -2.92 21.79 3.92
C LYS A 263 -2.75 22.89 4.97
N ARG A 264 -2.93 24.16 4.59
CA ARG A 264 -2.88 25.29 5.53
C ARG A 264 -4.02 25.26 6.56
N HIS A 265 -5.23 24.91 6.12
CA HIS A 265 -6.37 24.80 7.02
C HIS A 265 -6.16 23.70 8.08
N LEU A 266 -5.64 22.54 7.67
CA LEU A 266 -5.32 21.46 8.60
C LEU A 266 -4.28 21.89 9.66
N LEU A 267 -3.24 22.62 9.26
CA LEU A 267 -2.26 23.17 10.22
C LEU A 267 -2.88 24.17 11.20
N ALA A 268 -3.77 25.04 10.73
CA ALA A 268 -4.49 25.98 11.60
C ALA A 268 -5.40 25.25 12.60
N LEU A 269 -6.06 24.17 12.17
CA LEU A 269 -6.85 23.32 13.07
C LEU A 269 -5.96 22.59 14.08
N ALA A 270 -4.78 22.11 13.66
CA ALA A 270 -3.83 21.46 14.55
C ALA A 270 -3.34 22.37 15.66
N GLU A 271 -3.15 23.65 15.37
CA GLU A 271 -2.83 24.66 16.37
C GLU A 271 -4.03 24.96 17.29
N LYS A 272 -5.21 25.21 16.71
CA LYS A 272 -6.43 25.57 17.43
C LYS A 272 -6.91 24.47 18.40
N PHE A 273 -6.81 23.19 18.00
CA PHE A 273 -7.34 22.04 18.75
C PHE A 273 -6.27 21.17 19.39
N ASP A 274 -5.00 21.59 19.33
CA ASP A 274 -3.84 20.96 19.97
C ASP A 274 -3.64 19.48 19.62
N PHE A 275 -3.57 19.16 18.31
CA PHE A 275 -3.20 17.85 17.83
C PHE A 275 -1.93 17.88 16.97
N TYR A 276 -1.33 16.71 16.77
CA TYR A 276 -0.17 16.51 15.88
C TYR A 276 -0.54 15.83 14.57
N ILE A 277 0.27 16.04 13.54
CA ILE A 277 0.06 15.47 12.22
C ILE A 277 1.23 14.56 11.87
N ILE A 278 0.94 13.33 11.43
CA ILE A 278 1.90 12.39 10.86
C ILE A 278 1.74 12.47 9.35
N GLU A 279 2.69 13.10 8.69
CA GLU A 279 2.75 13.20 7.23
C GLU A 279 3.64 12.10 6.67
N ASP A 280 3.05 11.16 5.91
CA ASP A 280 3.76 10.08 5.21
C ASP A 280 3.98 10.44 3.75
N GLU A 281 5.22 10.74 3.39
CA GLU A 281 5.66 11.19 2.07
C GLU A 281 6.38 10.08 1.30
N CYS A 282 5.60 9.14 0.74
CA CYS A 282 6.14 8.05 -0.05
C CYS A 282 6.31 8.38 -1.53
N PHE A 283 5.43 9.20 -2.11
CA PHE A 283 5.24 9.29 -3.56
C PHE A 283 5.49 10.67 -4.16
N SER A 284 5.80 11.68 -3.38
CA SER A 284 5.99 13.07 -3.84
C SER A 284 7.04 13.25 -4.94
N ASP A 285 8.01 12.33 -5.06
CA ASP A 285 9.01 12.35 -6.14
C ASP A 285 8.46 11.89 -7.50
N PHE A 286 7.28 11.30 -7.55
CA PHE A 286 6.67 10.75 -8.76
C PHE A 286 5.57 11.67 -9.32
N PHE A 287 5.91 12.95 -9.49
CA PHE A 287 5.08 13.93 -10.19
C PHE A 287 5.29 13.85 -11.70
N TYR A 288 4.20 13.96 -12.50
CA TYR A 288 4.26 13.72 -13.95
C TYR A 288 4.07 14.99 -14.79
N TYR A 289 3.24 15.93 -14.33
CA TYR A 289 2.83 17.09 -15.11
C TYR A 289 3.34 18.41 -14.52
N SER A 290 4.19 18.35 -13.51
CA SER A 290 4.86 19.49 -12.88
C SER A 290 6.36 19.41 -13.13
N GLN A 291 7.05 20.54 -13.08
CA GLN A 291 8.51 20.58 -13.11
C GLN A 291 9.14 20.57 -11.71
N LYS A 292 8.32 20.64 -10.67
CA LYS A 292 8.79 20.73 -9.29
C LYS A 292 8.10 19.70 -8.42
N THR A 293 8.85 19.17 -7.46
CA THR A 293 8.33 18.34 -6.37
C THR A 293 7.25 19.12 -5.62
N PRO A 294 6.07 18.51 -5.34
CA PRO A 294 5.03 19.18 -4.55
C PRO A 294 5.53 19.45 -3.13
N HIS A 295 5.19 20.62 -2.60
CA HIS A 295 5.54 20.96 -1.22
C HIS A 295 4.86 20.02 -0.22
N SER A 296 5.62 19.58 0.78
CA SER A 296 5.08 18.82 1.90
C SER A 296 4.27 19.72 2.84
N LEU A 297 3.44 19.11 3.67
CA LEU A 297 2.75 19.84 4.75
C LEU A 297 3.77 20.33 5.80
N LYS A 298 4.81 19.55 6.10
CA LYS A 298 5.92 19.92 7.00
C LYS A 298 6.59 21.24 6.57
N ALA A 299 6.68 21.51 5.26
CA ALA A 299 7.22 22.78 4.78
C ALA A 299 6.40 24.01 5.18
N LEU A 300 5.12 23.84 5.46
CA LEU A 300 4.19 24.89 5.87
C LEU A 300 4.03 24.99 7.39
N ASP A 301 4.60 24.03 8.14
CA ASP A 301 4.49 23.87 9.58
C ASP A 301 5.38 24.89 10.31
N LYS A 302 4.77 25.96 10.83
CA LYS A 302 5.46 26.99 11.61
C LYS A 302 5.49 26.71 13.12
N ASN A 303 4.62 25.82 13.60
CA ASN A 303 4.38 25.58 15.02
C ASN A 303 4.91 24.23 15.50
N ASP A 304 5.74 23.59 14.65
CA ASP A 304 6.42 22.33 14.94
C ASP A 304 5.47 21.19 15.39
N ARG A 305 4.38 21.00 14.61
CA ARG A 305 3.32 20.01 14.88
C ARG A 305 3.33 18.82 13.95
N VAL A 306 4.23 18.78 12.94
CA VAL A 306 4.25 17.73 11.92
C VAL A 306 5.41 16.77 12.15
N PHE A 307 5.08 15.49 12.32
CA PHE A 307 5.99 14.35 12.19
C PHE A 307 6.07 14.00 10.71
N PHE A 308 7.22 14.24 10.09
CA PHE A 308 7.42 13.99 8.67
C PHE A 308 8.17 12.67 8.47
N ILE A 309 7.66 11.80 7.60
CA ILE A 309 8.26 10.51 7.26
C ILE A 309 8.48 10.45 5.75
N LYS A 310 9.73 10.21 5.32
CA LYS A 310 10.08 10.03 3.90
C LYS A 310 10.80 8.71 3.69
N THR A 311 10.17 7.77 2.97
CA THR A 311 10.81 6.49 2.64
C THR A 311 11.66 6.58 1.38
N PHE A 312 12.77 5.84 1.37
CA PHE A 312 13.62 5.64 0.20
C PHE A 312 13.31 4.33 -0.54
N SER A 313 12.50 3.44 0.04
CA SER A 313 12.16 2.14 -0.55
C SER A 313 11.39 2.23 -1.86
N LYS A 314 10.71 3.35 -2.12
CA LYS A 314 9.96 3.57 -3.36
C LYS A 314 10.77 4.29 -4.43
N ILE A 315 11.70 5.13 -4.01
CA ILE A 315 12.49 6.00 -4.89
C ILE A 315 13.89 5.43 -5.22
N VAL A 316 14.33 4.39 -4.52
CA VAL A 316 15.58 3.68 -4.82
C VAL A 316 15.27 2.21 -5.10
N MET A 317 15.01 1.43 -4.06
CA MET A 317 14.62 0.02 -4.13
C MET A 317 14.10 -0.45 -2.75
N PRO A 318 13.16 -1.42 -2.69
CA PRO A 318 12.64 -1.91 -1.40
C PRO A 318 13.70 -2.42 -0.45
N GLY A 319 14.74 -3.07 -0.97
CA GLY A 319 15.84 -3.67 -0.19
C GLY A 319 16.73 -2.68 0.55
N ILE A 320 16.68 -1.35 0.22
CA ILE A 320 17.44 -0.35 0.97
C ILE A 320 16.91 -0.19 2.38
N SER A 321 15.61 -0.38 2.59
CA SER A 321 14.93 -0.34 3.89
C SER A 321 15.34 0.87 4.75
N LEU A 322 15.24 2.08 4.20
CA LEU A 322 15.54 3.34 4.87
C LEU A 322 14.40 4.33 4.76
N ALA A 323 14.16 5.06 5.84
CA ALA A 323 13.30 6.24 5.87
C ALA A 323 13.93 7.34 6.70
N LEU A 324 13.77 8.58 6.25
CA LEU A 324 14.03 9.79 7.02
C LEU A 324 12.79 10.09 7.86
N PHE A 325 12.97 10.33 9.15
CA PHE A 325 11.95 10.76 10.08
C PHE A 325 12.37 12.09 10.70
N ILE A 326 11.52 13.13 10.57
CA ILE A 326 11.72 14.45 11.17
C ILE A 326 10.54 14.72 12.11
N PRO A 327 10.71 14.46 13.41
CA PRO A 327 9.70 14.77 14.42
C PRO A 327 9.67 16.26 14.76
N PRO A 328 8.66 16.75 15.50
CA PRO A 328 8.75 18.00 16.24
C PRO A 328 9.95 18.00 17.19
N LYS A 329 10.70 19.10 17.23
CA LYS A 329 12.00 19.21 17.91
C LYS A 329 12.00 18.70 19.35
N LYS A 330 10.95 19.03 20.09
CA LYS A 330 10.84 18.63 21.50
C LYS A 330 10.75 17.12 21.76
N TYR A 331 10.51 16.32 20.72
CA TYR A 331 10.38 14.87 20.83
C TYR A 331 11.61 14.09 20.33
N ILE A 332 12.63 14.77 19.80
CA ILE A 332 13.76 14.11 19.16
C ILE A 332 14.51 13.18 20.12
N GLU A 333 14.76 13.62 21.36
CA GLU A 333 15.46 12.83 22.37
C GLU A 333 14.65 11.59 22.78
N ASN A 334 13.37 11.80 23.12
CA ASN A 334 12.49 10.71 23.53
C ASN A 334 12.35 9.65 22.44
N LEU A 335 12.12 10.07 21.20
CA LEU A 335 12.00 9.16 20.07
C LEU A 335 13.31 8.45 19.72
N SER A 336 14.44 9.12 19.87
CA SER A 336 15.75 8.50 19.68
C SER A 336 16.00 7.41 20.72
N LEU A 337 15.69 7.64 21.99
CA LEU A 337 15.79 6.64 23.04
C LEU A 337 14.86 5.45 22.82
N ASN A 338 13.59 5.72 22.46
CA ASN A 338 12.64 4.64 22.15
C ASN A 338 13.06 3.83 20.92
N LYS A 339 13.66 4.47 19.92
CA LYS A 339 14.23 3.78 18.77
C LYS A 339 15.28 2.76 19.18
N TYR A 340 16.15 3.08 20.12
CA TYR A 340 17.18 2.14 20.59
C TYR A 340 16.60 0.82 21.12
N PHE A 341 15.43 0.87 21.77
CA PHE A 341 14.77 -0.34 22.28
C PHE A 341 14.05 -1.15 21.20
N ILE A 342 13.65 -0.52 20.10
CA ILE A 342 12.89 -1.19 19.03
C ILE A 342 13.81 -1.60 17.88
N GLU A 343 14.76 -0.73 17.53
CA GLU A 343 15.74 -0.91 16.47
C GLU A 343 17.11 -0.43 16.95
N THR A 344 17.88 -1.35 17.47
CA THR A 344 19.20 -1.03 18.06
C THR A 344 20.15 -0.36 17.06
N THR A 345 20.08 -0.73 15.78
CA THR A 345 20.90 -0.12 14.73
C THR A 345 20.22 -0.20 13.36
N THR A 346 20.34 0.87 12.61
CA THR A 346 19.95 0.92 11.19
C THR A 346 21.21 0.66 10.34
N SER A 347 21.11 -0.15 9.27
CA SER A 347 22.26 -0.55 8.44
C SER A 347 23.19 0.60 8.03
N GLY A 348 24.42 0.62 8.52
CA GLY A 348 25.43 1.63 8.17
C GLY A 348 25.81 1.61 6.69
N ILE A 349 25.90 0.41 6.09
CA ILE A 349 26.21 0.23 4.67
C ILE A 349 25.12 0.86 3.79
N ASN A 350 23.85 0.58 4.08
CA ASN A 350 22.75 1.14 3.31
C ASN A 350 22.66 2.67 3.47
N GLN A 351 22.93 3.16 4.67
CA GLN A 351 23.02 4.60 4.92
C GLN A 351 24.14 5.25 4.11
N LYS A 352 25.33 4.62 4.08
CA LYS A 352 26.49 5.16 3.33
C LYS A 352 26.27 5.10 1.82
N PHE A 353 25.63 4.03 1.35
CA PHE A 353 25.19 3.95 -0.05
C PHE A 353 24.25 5.11 -0.42
N LEU A 354 23.21 5.35 0.38
CA LEU A 354 22.25 6.42 0.13
C LEU A 354 22.91 7.79 0.14
N GLU A 355 23.84 8.02 1.07
CA GLU A 355 24.64 9.25 1.13
C GLU A 355 25.39 9.51 -0.18
N PHE A 356 26.12 8.52 -0.67
CA PHE A 356 26.87 8.64 -1.93
C PHE A 356 25.95 8.78 -3.14
N PHE A 357 24.84 8.03 -3.16
CA PHE A 357 23.87 8.06 -4.24
C PHE A 357 23.22 9.45 -4.39
N ILE A 358 22.93 10.12 -3.28
CA ILE A 358 22.43 11.51 -3.28
C ILE A 358 23.55 12.49 -3.62
N LYS A 359 24.68 12.47 -2.93
CA LYS A 359 25.79 13.43 -3.12
C LYS A 359 26.30 13.50 -4.55
N ARG A 360 26.25 12.38 -5.28
CA ARG A 360 26.71 12.30 -6.68
C ARG A 360 25.65 12.62 -7.72
N GLY A 361 24.46 13.05 -7.29
CA GLY A 361 23.33 13.34 -8.18
C GLY A 361 22.71 12.12 -8.86
N LEU A 362 23.12 10.89 -8.47
CA LEU A 362 22.63 9.66 -9.08
C LEU A 362 21.15 9.43 -8.78
N LEU A 363 20.69 9.82 -7.59
CA LEU A 363 19.28 9.72 -7.22
C LEU A 363 18.40 10.60 -8.12
N ASP A 364 18.79 11.83 -8.41
CA ASP A 364 18.00 12.73 -9.25
C ASP A 364 17.93 12.24 -10.70
N LYS A 365 19.04 11.73 -11.24
CA LYS A 365 19.08 11.07 -12.55
C LYS A 365 18.15 9.84 -12.60
N HIS A 366 18.23 8.99 -11.59
CA HIS A 366 17.39 7.80 -11.44
C HIS A 366 15.90 8.17 -11.40
N LEU A 367 15.52 9.14 -10.57
CA LEU A 367 14.14 9.62 -10.44
C LEU A 367 13.63 10.26 -11.73
N SER A 368 14.46 10.98 -12.46
CA SER A 368 14.08 11.56 -13.75
C SER A 368 13.69 10.48 -14.76
N ASN A 369 14.48 9.42 -14.85
CA ASN A 369 14.19 8.29 -15.73
C ASN A 369 12.91 7.58 -15.31
N LEU A 370 12.75 7.30 -14.01
CA LEU A 370 11.54 6.65 -13.48
C LEU A 370 10.28 7.47 -13.76
N ARG A 371 10.31 8.78 -13.56
CA ARG A 371 9.16 9.66 -13.82
C ARG A 371 8.71 9.58 -15.27
N ASN A 372 9.63 9.58 -16.23
CA ASN A 372 9.29 9.50 -17.65
C ASN A 372 8.56 8.18 -17.97
N VAL A 373 9.14 7.06 -17.57
CA VAL A 373 8.53 5.74 -17.81
C VAL A 373 7.17 5.60 -17.11
N LEU A 374 7.07 6.06 -15.87
CA LEU A 374 5.82 5.94 -15.10
C LEU A 374 4.74 6.89 -15.62
N LYS A 375 5.13 8.07 -16.12
CA LYS A 375 4.19 8.96 -16.82
C LYS A 375 3.61 8.30 -18.05
N GLU A 376 4.43 7.71 -18.92
CA GLU A 376 3.97 6.99 -20.11
C GLU A 376 3.01 5.85 -19.73
N LYS A 377 3.34 5.06 -18.70
CA LYS A 377 2.45 3.98 -18.21
C LYS A 377 1.13 4.54 -17.67
N MET A 378 1.16 5.66 -16.95
CA MET A 378 -0.05 6.30 -16.42
C MET A 378 -0.95 6.78 -17.56
N ASP A 379 -0.39 7.56 -18.51
CA ASP A 379 -1.12 8.08 -19.67
C ASP A 379 -1.73 6.93 -20.49
N PHE A 380 -0.96 5.90 -20.77
CA PHE A 380 -1.42 4.71 -21.46
C PHE A 380 -2.58 4.01 -20.75
N THR A 381 -2.44 3.82 -19.43
CA THR A 381 -3.48 3.13 -18.65
C THR A 381 -4.77 3.93 -18.59
N LEU A 382 -4.66 5.24 -18.37
CA LEU A 382 -5.85 6.13 -18.38
C LEU A 382 -6.56 6.12 -19.71
N ASN A 383 -5.84 6.14 -20.84
CA ASN A 383 -6.40 6.04 -22.17
C ASN A 383 -7.17 4.72 -22.40
N LEU A 384 -6.63 3.59 -21.92
CA LEU A 384 -7.32 2.30 -21.99
C LEU A 384 -8.63 2.28 -21.19
N LEU A 385 -8.62 2.91 -20.01
CA LEU A 385 -9.77 2.90 -19.09
C LEU A 385 -10.92 3.81 -19.53
N GLN A 386 -10.68 4.85 -20.35
CA GLN A 386 -11.68 5.85 -20.75
C GLN A 386 -12.90 5.26 -21.45
N ASN A 387 -12.74 4.16 -22.18
CA ASN A 387 -13.79 3.58 -23.02
C ASN A 387 -14.47 2.35 -22.39
N ILE A 388 -14.08 1.95 -21.18
CA ILE A 388 -14.62 0.77 -20.52
C ILE A 388 -15.93 1.14 -19.81
N LYS A 389 -17.01 0.41 -20.14
CA LYS A 389 -18.30 0.55 -19.46
C LYS A 389 -18.23 0.06 -18.01
N HIS A 390 -19.08 0.59 -17.16
CA HIS A 390 -19.22 0.18 -15.74
C HIS A 390 -18.01 0.46 -14.85
N ILE A 391 -17.05 1.28 -15.32
CA ILE A 391 -15.90 1.72 -14.54
C ILE A 391 -15.69 3.24 -14.70
N GLU A 392 -15.25 3.88 -13.62
CA GLU A 392 -14.98 5.32 -13.57
C GLU A 392 -13.64 5.56 -12.86
N VAL A 393 -12.77 6.36 -13.45
CA VAL A 393 -11.58 6.89 -12.75
C VAL A 393 -12.04 8.03 -11.85
N ILE A 394 -12.08 7.79 -10.52
CA ILE A 394 -12.65 8.77 -9.57
C ILE A 394 -11.82 10.04 -9.51
N PHE A 395 -10.50 9.88 -9.50
CA PHE A 395 -9.54 10.97 -9.45
C PHE A 395 -8.48 10.73 -10.50
N GLU A 396 -8.28 11.66 -11.42
CA GLU A 396 -7.20 11.57 -12.39
C GLU A 396 -5.86 11.82 -11.71
N PRO A 397 -4.97 10.79 -11.61
CA PRO A 397 -3.71 10.93 -10.90
C PRO A 397 -2.77 11.89 -11.63
N LYS A 398 -2.18 12.83 -10.90
CA LYS A 398 -1.14 13.74 -11.43
C LYS A 398 0.27 13.25 -11.11
N GLY A 399 0.37 12.06 -10.51
CA GLY A 399 1.61 11.40 -10.10
C GLY A 399 1.33 10.13 -9.29
N GLY A 400 2.40 9.56 -8.70
CA GLY A 400 2.29 8.35 -7.91
C GLY A 400 2.15 7.07 -8.76
N PHE A 401 1.65 6.00 -8.16
CA PHE A 401 1.62 4.67 -8.76
C PHE A 401 0.22 4.13 -9.00
N PHE A 402 -0.81 4.79 -8.46
CA PHE A 402 -2.13 4.20 -8.27
C PHE A 402 -3.21 4.93 -9.03
N ILE A 403 -4.16 4.14 -9.53
CA ILE A 403 -5.43 4.62 -10.09
C ILE A 403 -6.55 4.03 -9.23
N TRP A 404 -7.44 4.90 -8.74
CA TRP A 404 -8.59 4.54 -7.93
C TRP A 404 -9.83 4.51 -8.79
N LEU A 405 -10.42 3.33 -8.93
CA LEU A 405 -11.51 3.04 -9.84
C LEU A 405 -12.80 2.75 -9.07
N LYS A 406 -13.90 3.29 -9.56
CA LYS A 406 -15.25 2.99 -9.12
C LYS A 406 -15.90 2.06 -10.14
N LEU A 407 -16.36 0.93 -9.69
CA LEU A 407 -17.19 0.00 -10.46
C LEU A 407 -18.65 0.43 -10.37
N ALA A 408 -19.53 -0.08 -11.24
CA ALA A 408 -20.96 0.11 -11.11
C ALA A 408 -21.44 -0.34 -9.71
N HIS A 409 -22.41 0.36 -9.14
CA HIS A 409 -22.83 0.22 -7.75
C HIS A 409 -23.28 -1.18 -7.32
N TYR A 410 -23.72 -2.00 -8.26
CA TYR A 410 -24.13 -3.39 -8.05
C TYR A 410 -22.95 -4.39 -8.06
N ILE A 411 -21.73 -3.95 -8.41
CA ILE A 411 -20.54 -4.79 -8.46
C ILE A 411 -19.81 -4.70 -7.13
N ASP A 412 -19.72 -5.83 -6.42
CA ASP A 412 -18.94 -5.95 -5.19
C ASP A 412 -17.44 -6.13 -5.52
N SER A 413 -16.59 -5.26 -4.99
CA SER A 413 -15.16 -5.25 -5.30
C SER A 413 -14.40 -6.48 -4.80
N GLU A 414 -14.91 -7.15 -3.75
CA GLU A 414 -14.33 -8.41 -3.27
C GLU A 414 -14.59 -9.54 -4.27
N LYS A 415 -15.84 -9.69 -4.70
CA LYS A 415 -16.20 -10.67 -5.74
C LYS A 415 -15.46 -10.41 -7.05
N PHE A 416 -15.37 -9.13 -7.45
CA PHE A 416 -14.65 -8.70 -8.64
C PHE A 416 -13.15 -9.06 -8.56
N TYR A 417 -12.51 -8.81 -7.42
CA TYR A 417 -11.12 -9.20 -7.17
C TYR A 417 -10.91 -10.70 -7.40
N TYR A 418 -11.79 -11.56 -6.88
CA TYR A 418 -11.63 -13.01 -7.05
C TYR A 418 -11.82 -13.45 -8.51
N LYS A 419 -12.72 -12.80 -9.26
CA LYS A 419 -12.86 -13.06 -10.70
C LYS A 419 -11.60 -12.66 -11.48
N CYS A 420 -11.00 -11.51 -11.17
CA CYS A 420 -9.72 -11.11 -11.74
C CYS A 420 -8.63 -12.13 -11.41
N LYS A 421 -8.53 -12.56 -10.15
CA LYS A 421 -7.54 -13.54 -9.69
C LYS A 421 -7.67 -14.89 -10.42
N LEU A 422 -8.89 -15.36 -10.65
CA LEU A 422 -9.15 -16.58 -11.42
C LEU A 422 -8.62 -16.51 -12.86
N ARG A 423 -8.56 -15.30 -13.42
CA ARG A 423 -8.00 -15.04 -14.75
C ARG A 423 -6.52 -14.68 -14.74
N GLY A 424 -5.85 -14.78 -13.59
CA GLY A 424 -4.42 -14.49 -13.45
C GLY A 424 -4.11 -13.00 -13.38
N LEU A 425 -5.07 -12.16 -12.94
CA LEU A 425 -4.88 -10.73 -12.71
C LEU A 425 -4.99 -10.40 -11.22
N SER A 426 -3.96 -9.76 -10.68
CA SER A 426 -3.95 -9.24 -9.30
C SER A 426 -4.26 -7.75 -9.28
N ILE A 427 -5.33 -7.36 -8.56
CA ILE A 427 -5.73 -5.98 -8.24
C ILE A 427 -5.96 -5.88 -6.73
N LEU A 428 -6.35 -4.73 -6.19
CA LEU A 428 -6.74 -4.63 -4.78
C LEU A 428 -8.14 -4.03 -4.62
N PRO A 429 -9.05 -4.71 -3.91
CA PRO A 429 -10.37 -4.20 -3.59
C PRO A 429 -10.31 -3.17 -2.45
N SER A 430 -11.31 -2.31 -2.38
CA SER A 430 -11.37 -1.15 -1.49
C SER A 430 -11.33 -1.49 0.00
N PHE A 431 -11.90 -2.61 0.42
CA PHE A 431 -11.97 -2.96 1.84
C PHE A 431 -10.58 -3.17 2.49
N VAL A 432 -9.53 -3.35 1.68
CA VAL A 432 -8.14 -3.39 2.15
C VAL A 432 -7.70 -2.04 2.72
N PHE A 433 -8.29 -0.95 2.27
CA PHE A 433 -7.88 0.44 2.54
C PHE A 433 -8.87 1.22 3.40
N SER A 434 -9.97 0.61 3.81
CA SER A 434 -11.05 1.35 4.47
C SER A 434 -11.70 0.56 5.60
N SER A 435 -12.38 1.27 6.49
CA SER A 435 -13.27 0.70 7.48
C SER A 435 -14.69 0.69 6.94
N THR A 436 -15.03 -0.21 6.03
CA THR A 436 -16.41 -0.58 5.68
C THR A 436 -17.48 0.54 5.65
N THR A 437 -17.44 1.44 4.70
CA THR A 437 -18.65 2.16 4.28
C THR A 437 -19.26 1.47 3.06
N LYS A 438 -20.61 1.42 2.97
CA LYS A 438 -21.31 0.83 1.81
C LYS A 438 -20.85 1.45 0.48
N GLU A 439 -20.49 2.74 0.50
CA GLU A 439 -20.06 3.52 -0.68
C GLU A 439 -18.71 3.06 -1.25
N LEU A 440 -17.84 2.46 -0.44
CA LEU A 440 -16.54 1.96 -0.89
C LEU A 440 -16.59 0.53 -1.43
N LYS A 441 -17.69 -0.20 -1.28
CA LYS A 441 -17.81 -1.62 -1.70
C LYS A 441 -17.57 -1.86 -3.18
N SER A 442 -17.82 -0.88 -4.03
CA SER A 442 -17.67 -0.97 -5.49
C SER A 442 -16.41 -0.25 -5.98
N ARG A 443 -15.32 -0.28 -5.22
CA ARG A 443 -14.08 0.42 -5.61
C ARG A 443 -12.89 -0.52 -5.59
N ILE A 444 -11.95 -0.29 -6.52
CA ILE A 444 -10.71 -1.06 -6.64
C ILE A 444 -9.52 -0.12 -6.86
N ARG A 445 -8.33 -0.59 -6.48
CA ARG A 445 -7.07 0.06 -6.81
C ARG A 445 -6.30 -0.79 -7.82
N ILE A 446 -5.82 -0.15 -8.88
CA ILE A 446 -4.78 -0.71 -9.74
C ILE A 446 -3.49 0.08 -9.60
N SER A 447 -2.38 -0.56 -9.88
CA SER A 447 -1.03 0.01 -9.85
C SER A 447 -0.36 -0.17 -11.19
N ILE A 448 0.24 0.91 -11.71
CA ILE A 448 0.96 0.90 -12.98
C ILE A 448 2.43 0.52 -12.85
N VAL A 449 2.96 0.47 -11.63
CA VAL A 449 4.40 0.51 -11.40
C VAL A 449 5.11 -0.80 -11.77
N SER A 450 4.52 -1.95 -11.42
CA SER A 450 5.19 -3.26 -11.55
C SER A 450 4.96 -3.97 -12.87
N ALA A 451 3.92 -3.61 -13.61
CA ALA A 451 3.57 -4.26 -14.87
C ALA A 451 4.19 -3.55 -16.08
N SER A 452 4.53 -4.30 -17.11
CA SER A 452 4.90 -3.78 -18.43
C SER A 452 3.68 -3.20 -19.15
N MET A 453 3.88 -2.42 -20.21
CA MET A 453 2.78 -1.88 -21.03
C MET A 453 1.88 -2.98 -21.61
N GLN A 454 2.48 -4.11 -22.00
CA GLN A 454 1.72 -5.27 -22.50
C GLN A 454 0.89 -5.92 -21.41
N GLU A 455 1.44 -6.09 -20.22
CA GLU A 455 0.73 -6.63 -19.06
C GLU A 455 -0.40 -5.69 -18.60
N ILE A 456 -0.17 -4.38 -18.61
CA ILE A 456 -1.22 -3.38 -18.33
C ILE A 456 -2.37 -3.54 -19.33
N LYS A 457 -2.07 -3.61 -20.63
CA LYS A 457 -3.08 -3.80 -21.68
C LYS A 457 -3.89 -5.07 -21.43
N LYS A 458 -3.23 -6.21 -21.27
CA LYS A 458 -3.90 -7.49 -20.97
C LYS A 458 -4.71 -7.47 -19.68
N GLY A 459 -4.18 -6.81 -18.64
CA GLY A 459 -4.90 -6.67 -17.38
C GLY A 459 -6.18 -5.85 -17.51
N VAL A 460 -6.14 -4.77 -18.30
CA VAL A 460 -7.31 -3.94 -18.59
C VAL A 460 -8.32 -4.69 -19.46
N GLU A 461 -7.87 -5.46 -20.46
CA GLU A 461 -8.73 -6.35 -21.27
C GLU A 461 -9.46 -7.40 -20.40
N ILE A 462 -8.78 -7.97 -19.40
CA ILE A 462 -9.41 -8.90 -18.43
C ILE A 462 -10.47 -8.19 -17.60
N ILE A 463 -10.20 -6.96 -17.15
CA ILE A 463 -11.16 -6.13 -16.39
C ILE A 463 -12.40 -5.87 -17.25
N GLU A 464 -12.21 -5.41 -18.48
CA GLU A 464 -13.29 -5.10 -19.43
C GLU A 464 -14.17 -6.33 -19.70
N ASP A 465 -13.55 -7.46 -20.00
CA ASP A 465 -14.27 -8.70 -20.29
C ASP A 465 -15.11 -9.17 -19.09
N ILE A 466 -14.56 -9.09 -17.85
CA ILE A 466 -15.34 -9.41 -16.64
C ILE A 466 -16.51 -8.43 -16.47
N LEU A 467 -16.32 -7.15 -16.74
CA LEU A 467 -17.37 -6.13 -16.60
C LEU A 467 -18.50 -6.29 -17.64
N ASN A 468 -18.17 -6.61 -18.89
CA ASN A 468 -19.14 -6.84 -19.94
C ASN A 468 -20.06 -8.05 -19.66
N HIS A 469 -19.60 -9.01 -18.86
CA HIS A 469 -20.37 -10.20 -18.48
C HIS A 469 -21.06 -10.06 -17.09
N CYS A 470 -20.99 -8.88 -16.45
CA CYS A 470 -21.55 -8.66 -15.12
C CYS A 470 -23.06 -8.43 -15.10
N GLU A 471 -23.70 -8.04 -16.23
CA GLU A 471 -25.15 -7.76 -16.30
C GLU A 471 -26.01 -9.01 -16.08
N ASN A 472 -25.45 -10.21 -16.23
CA ASN A 472 -26.14 -11.49 -16.11
C ASN A 472 -25.98 -12.22 -14.78
N LEU A 473 -25.34 -11.61 -13.79
CA LEU A 473 -25.04 -12.26 -12.50
C LEU A 473 -25.31 -11.31 -11.33
N ASP A 474 -26.05 -11.80 -10.34
CA ASP A 474 -26.12 -11.20 -9.00
C ASP A 474 -24.70 -11.08 -8.41
N MET A 475 -24.03 -9.95 -8.66
CA MET A 475 -22.68 -9.65 -8.18
C MET A 475 -22.68 -8.75 -6.96
#